data_112a611bcd9f74742e18736da5c44991
#
_entry.id   112a611bcd9f74742e18736da5c44991
#
_cell.length_a   1.000
_cell.length_b   1.000
_cell.length_c   1.000
_cell.angle_alpha   90.00
_cell.angle_beta   90.00
_cell.angle_gamma   90.00
#
_symmetry.space_group_name_H-M   'P 1'
#
loop_
_entity.id
_entity.type
_entity.pdbx_description
1 polymer ?
#
loop_
_entity_poly.entity_id
_entity_poly.type
_entity_poly.pdbx_seq_one_letter_code
_entity_poly.pdbx_strand_id
1 'polypeptide(L)'
;SVNSPQNFGRTLAGNNIPVADRFTASEDRGRALFIQPPNNDGKGCAGCHQPPTFALNANSRSNGLDAGETIIFKSPSLKNVALSGHFMHDGRFSTLEQVLAHYATGIQAGPARDNRLPVGGIGMSDQEQADIVAFLQTLTDTTLNTDTRFANPFIK
;
A
#
# COMPACT_ATOMS: atom_id res chain seq x y z
N SER A 1 -11.23 2.04 15.57
CA SER A 1 -11.99 2.10 14.30
C SER A 1 -12.12 0.69 13.73
N VAL A 2 -13.27 0.36 13.12
CA VAL A 2 -13.49 -0.94 12.44
C VAL A 2 -12.54 -1.15 11.25
N ASN A 3 -11.99 -0.07 10.73
CA ASN A 3 -11.07 -0.04 9.59
C ASN A 3 -9.58 0.04 9.97
N SER A 4 -9.24 -0.11 11.27
CA SER A 4 -7.83 -0.11 11.66
C SER A 4 -7.08 -1.31 11.08
N PRO A 5 -5.77 -1.21 10.83
CA PRO A 5 -4.95 -2.33 10.35
C PRO A 5 -5.05 -3.59 11.21
N GLN A 6 -5.28 -3.42 12.52
CA GLN A 6 -5.50 -4.53 13.44
C GLN A 6 -6.82 -5.25 13.16
N ASN A 7 -7.86 -4.51 12.79
CA ASN A 7 -9.16 -5.09 12.45
C ASN A 7 -9.18 -5.67 11.04
N PHE A 8 -8.41 -5.11 10.09
CA PHE A 8 -8.28 -5.66 8.76
C PHE A 8 -7.72 -7.09 8.76
N GLY A 9 -6.66 -7.35 9.54
CA GLY A 9 -6.11 -8.70 9.71
C GLY A 9 -7.10 -9.69 10.33
N ARG A 10 -7.90 -9.24 11.29
CA ARG A 10 -8.99 -10.04 11.88
C ARG A 10 -10.13 -10.31 10.90
N THR A 11 -10.36 -9.39 9.98
CA THR A 11 -11.39 -9.47 8.95
C THR A 11 -11.09 -10.55 7.91
N LEU A 12 -9.83 -10.69 7.53
CA LEU A 12 -9.37 -11.77 6.63
C LEU A 12 -9.34 -13.13 7.35
N ALA A 13 -9.24 -13.15 8.67
CA ALA A 13 -9.13 -14.36 9.50
C ALA A 13 -10.47 -14.92 10.02
N GLY A 14 -11.61 -14.54 9.46
CA GLY A 14 -12.89 -15.20 9.75
C GLY A 14 -13.84 -14.53 10.73
N ASN A 15 -13.74 -13.24 10.98
CA ASN A 15 -14.79 -12.51 11.70
C ASN A 15 -16.01 -12.28 10.80
N ASN A 16 -17.18 -12.70 11.28
CA ASN A 16 -18.48 -12.67 10.58
C ASN A 16 -19.09 -11.28 10.33
N ILE A 17 -18.32 -10.20 10.29
CA ILE A 17 -18.83 -8.89 9.89
C ILE A 17 -18.74 -8.80 8.36
N PRO A 18 -19.84 -8.60 7.63
CA PRO A 18 -19.80 -8.47 6.17
C PRO A 18 -18.84 -7.38 5.72
N VAL A 19 -18.09 -7.61 4.65
CA VAL A 19 -17.14 -6.63 4.11
C VAL A 19 -17.84 -5.32 3.74
N ALA A 20 -19.07 -5.42 3.21
CA ALA A 20 -19.91 -4.28 2.86
C ALA A 20 -20.19 -3.30 4.01
N ASP A 21 -20.16 -3.77 5.25
CA ASP A 21 -20.45 -2.92 6.42
C ASP A 21 -19.19 -2.22 6.97
N ARG A 22 -18.02 -2.43 6.34
CA ARG A 22 -16.73 -1.98 6.85
C ARG A 22 -16.03 -0.95 5.99
N PHE A 23 -16.32 -0.98 4.70
CA PHE A 23 -15.72 -0.13 3.69
C PHE A 23 -16.78 0.60 2.91
N THR A 24 -16.51 1.82 2.53
CA THR A 24 -17.28 2.48 1.47
C THR A 24 -17.11 1.72 0.15
N ALA A 25 -17.97 1.98 -0.81
CA ALA A 25 -17.87 1.33 -2.13
C ALA A 25 -16.51 1.57 -2.81
N SER A 26 -15.93 2.78 -2.65
CA SER A 26 -14.60 3.11 -3.18
C SER A 26 -13.49 2.32 -2.47
N GLU A 27 -13.51 2.32 -1.15
CA GLU A 27 -12.52 1.58 -0.34
C GLU A 27 -12.56 0.07 -0.64
N ASP A 28 -13.74 -0.51 -0.85
CA ASP A 28 -13.86 -1.94 -1.15
C ASP A 28 -13.38 -2.26 -2.57
N ARG A 29 -13.68 -1.41 -3.56
CA ARG A 29 -13.07 -1.56 -4.90
C ARG A 29 -11.55 -1.46 -4.83
N GLY A 30 -11.03 -0.45 -4.11
CA GLY A 30 -9.59 -0.28 -3.91
C GLY A 30 -8.94 -1.47 -3.22
N ARG A 31 -9.61 -2.03 -2.21
CA ARG A 31 -9.19 -3.26 -1.54
C ARG A 31 -9.11 -4.44 -2.51
N ALA A 32 -10.13 -4.63 -3.33
CA ALA A 32 -10.17 -5.70 -4.33
C ALA A 32 -9.03 -5.53 -5.36
N LEU A 33 -8.86 -4.33 -5.91
CA LEU A 33 -7.76 -3.99 -6.82
C LEU A 33 -6.38 -4.26 -6.21
N PHE A 34 -6.21 -3.91 -4.94
CA PHE A 34 -4.95 -4.09 -4.22
C PHE A 34 -4.61 -5.56 -3.97
N ILE A 35 -5.59 -6.36 -3.54
CA ILE A 35 -5.38 -7.75 -3.10
C ILE A 35 -5.35 -8.70 -4.29
N GLN A 36 -6.24 -8.53 -5.26
CA GLN A 36 -6.39 -9.47 -6.36
C GLN A 36 -5.22 -9.36 -7.36
N PRO A 37 -4.77 -10.50 -7.91
CA PRO A 37 -3.75 -10.50 -8.94
C PRO A 37 -4.32 -10.00 -10.30
N PRO A 38 -3.45 -9.62 -11.25
CA PRO A 38 -3.88 -9.08 -12.55
C PRO A 38 -4.77 -10.02 -13.38
N ASN A 39 -4.66 -11.33 -13.21
CA ASN A 39 -5.53 -12.30 -13.88
C ASN A 39 -6.96 -12.39 -13.29
N ASN A 40 -7.22 -11.62 -12.22
CA ASN A 40 -8.53 -11.49 -11.56
C ASN A 40 -8.93 -10.01 -11.46
N ASP A 41 -8.63 -9.21 -12.47
CA ASP A 41 -8.93 -7.78 -12.55
C ASP A 41 -8.31 -6.93 -11.43
N GLY A 42 -7.34 -7.48 -10.68
CA GLY A 42 -6.60 -6.75 -9.67
C GLY A 42 -5.34 -6.09 -10.20
N LYS A 43 -4.64 -5.39 -9.30
CA LYS A 43 -3.33 -4.76 -9.60
C LYS A 43 -2.17 -5.49 -8.91
N GLY A 44 -2.45 -6.49 -8.07
CA GLY A 44 -1.46 -7.39 -7.48
C GLY A 44 -0.54 -6.77 -6.44
N CYS A 45 -0.90 -5.63 -5.84
CA CYS A 45 -0.08 -4.93 -4.85
C CYS A 45 0.27 -5.80 -3.63
N ALA A 46 -0.66 -6.68 -3.25
CA ALA A 46 -0.46 -7.66 -2.17
C ALA A 46 0.67 -8.67 -2.46
N GLY A 47 1.13 -8.79 -3.70
CA GLY A 47 2.30 -9.61 -4.04
C GLY A 47 3.61 -9.10 -3.41
N CYS A 48 3.70 -7.80 -3.12
CA CYS A 48 4.83 -7.17 -2.42
C CYS A 48 4.44 -6.67 -1.02
N HIS A 49 3.21 -6.22 -0.83
CA HIS A 49 2.66 -5.68 0.42
C HIS A 49 1.63 -6.64 1.01
N GLN A 50 2.09 -7.74 1.57
CA GLN A 50 1.26 -8.88 1.95
C GLN A 50 0.43 -8.64 3.23
N PRO A 51 -0.91 -8.78 3.17
CA PRO A 51 -1.74 -8.77 4.38
C PRO A 51 -1.36 -9.92 5.35
N PRO A 52 -1.61 -9.78 6.67
CA PRO A 52 -2.28 -8.67 7.35
C PRO A 52 -1.37 -7.51 7.74
N THR A 53 -0.08 -7.65 7.59
CA THR A 53 0.91 -6.63 7.97
C THR A 53 1.17 -5.62 6.86
N PHE A 54 0.78 -5.94 5.62
CA PHE A 54 1.09 -5.17 4.40
C PHE A 54 2.59 -4.90 4.25
N ALA A 55 3.41 -5.82 4.79
CA ALA A 55 4.85 -5.74 4.77
C ALA A 55 5.43 -6.61 3.66
N LEU A 56 6.74 -6.49 3.51
CA LEU A 56 7.56 -7.20 2.54
C LEU A 56 7.22 -8.69 2.42
N ASN A 57 6.99 -9.12 1.20
CA ASN A 57 7.23 -10.49 0.79
C ASN A 57 8.74 -10.67 0.53
N ALA A 58 9.35 -11.74 1.03
CA ALA A 58 10.79 -12.00 0.99
C ALA A 58 11.40 -11.93 -0.43
N ASN A 59 10.61 -12.11 -1.47
CA ASN A 59 11.05 -12.14 -2.87
C ASN A 59 10.77 -10.84 -3.63
N SER A 60 10.32 -9.75 -2.98
CA SER A 60 10.11 -8.48 -3.67
C SER A 60 11.44 -7.77 -3.95
N ARG A 61 11.50 -7.12 -5.11
CA ARG A 61 12.61 -6.32 -5.61
C ARG A 61 12.21 -4.85 -5.69
N SER A 62 13.03 -4.02 -6.32
CA SER A 62 12.74 -2.60 -6.48
C SER A 62 11.51 -2.34 -7.35
N ASN A 63 10.89 -1.20 -7.09
CA ASN A 63 9.66 -0.76 -7.78
C ASN A 63 9.92 -0.06 -9.12
N GLY A 64 11.17 -0.02 -9.59
CA GLY A 64 11.53 0.64 -10.84
C GLY A 64 11.35 2.16 -10.80
N LEU A 65 11.77 2.79 -9.72
CA LEU A 65 11.66 4.25 -9.56
C LEU A 65 12.58 5.00 -10.52
N ASP A 66 13.79 4.48 -10.71
CA ASP A 66 14.82 5.07 -11.56
C ASP A 66 15.27 4.11 -12.67
N ALA A 67 15.54 4.68 -13.85
CA ALA A 67 16.09 3.91 -14.97
C ALA A 67 17.50 3.38 -14.62
N GLY A 68 17.72 2.10 -14.92
CA GLY A 68 19.01 1.45 -14.66
C GLY A 68 19.29 1.13 -13.20
N GLU A 69 18.30 1.24 -12.30
CA GLU A 69 18.46 0.95 -10.87
C GLU A 69 19.01 -0.45 -10.62
N THR A 70 20.11 -0.53 -9.85
CA THR A 70 20.82 -1.78 -9.51
C THR A 70 20.60 -2.20 -8.07
N ILE A 71 20.13 -1.30 -7.20
CA ILE A 71 19.95 -1.52 -5.77
C ILE A 71 18.52 -1.98 -5.51
N ILE A 72 18.37 -3.02 -4.71
CA ILE A 72 17.07 -3.50 -4.28
C ILE A 72 16.67 -2.78 -3.00
N PHE A 73 15.56 -2.04 -3.07
CA PHE A 73 14.95 -1.40 -1.91
C PHE A 73 13.80 -2.25 -1.38
N LYS A 74 13.79 -2.44 -0.08
CA LYS A 74 12.78 -3.22 0.61
C LYS A 74 11.41 -2.53 0.54
N SER A 75 10.37 -3.27 0.15
CA SER A 75 8.97 -2.81 0.26
C SER A 75 8.60 -2.56 1.72
N PRO A 76 8.16 -1.36 2.10
CA PRO A 76 7.79 -1.05 3.48
C PRO A 76 6.44 -1.65 3.85
N SER A 77 6.15 -1.71 5.16
CA SER A 77 4.78 -1.90 5.63
C SER A 77 3.92 -0.69 5.26
N LEU A 78 2.69 -0.94 4.84
CA LEU A 78 1.73 0.12 4.50
C LEU A 78 0.83 0.51 5.70
N LYS A 79 1.08 -0.03 6.88
CA LYS A 79 0.38 0.43 8.09
C LYS A 79 0.72 1.89 8.34
N ASN A 80 -0.32 2.70 8.55
CA ASN A 80 -0.23 4.16 8.72
C ASN A 80 0.41 4.90 7.54
N VAL A 81 0.39 4.31 6.34
CA VAL A 81 1.00 4.90 5.15
C VAL A 81 0.46 6.30 4.83
N ALA A 82 -0.82 6.57 5.11
CA ALA A 82 -1.42 7.88 4.89
C ALA A 82 -0.91 8.98 5.85
N LEU A 83 -0.19 8.62 6.92
CA LEU A 83 0.46 9.58 7.82
C LEU A 83 1.90 9.93 7.39
N SER A 84 2.42 9.28 6.35
CA SER A 84 3.75 9.58 5.83
C SER A 84 3.72 10.87 5.00
N GLY A 85 4.72 11.73 5.23
CA GLY A 85 4.90 12.95 4.43
C GLY A 85 5.79 12.74 3.19
N HIS A 86 6.46 11.59 3.09
CA HIS A 86 7.39 11.29 2.01
C HIS A 86 7.33 9.82 1.62
N PHE A 87 7.41 9.56 0.32
CA PHE A 87 7.30 8.23 -0.26
C PHE A 87 8.47 7.93 -1.20
N MET A 88 8.69 6.66 -1.47
CA MET A 88 9.81 6.05 -2.17
C MET A 88 11.09 6.07 -1.30
N HIS A 89 12.15 5.43 -1.80
CA HIS A 89 13.40 5.30 -1.04
C HIS A 89 14.16 6.61 -0.85
N ASP A 90 13.88 7.59 -1.70
CA ASP A 90 14.51 8.93 -1.68
C ASP A 90 13.56 10.04 -1.22
N GLY A 91 12.30 9.71 -0.94
CA GLY A 91 11.31 10.66 -0.44
C GLY A 91 10.76 11.65 -1.46
N ARG A 92 10.96 11.41 -2.78
CA ARG A 92 10.60 12.37 -3.84
C ARG A 92 9.10 12.65 -3.99
N PHE A 93 8.26 11.73 -3.58
CA PHE A 93 6.80 11.93 -3.61
C PHE A 93 6.28 12.32 -2.24
N SER A 94 5.28 13.18 -2.21
CA SER A 94 4.66 13.70 -0.99
C SER A 94 3.20 13.23 -0.81
N THR A 95 2.62 12.57 -1.81
CA THR A 95 1.24 12.08 -1.75
C THR A 95 1.11 10.64 -2.26
N LEU A 96 0.06 9.93 -1.83
CA LEU A 96 -0.25 8.59 -2.31
C LEU A 96 -0.66 8.59 -3.79
N GLU A 97 -1.28 9.66 -4.26
CA GLU A 97 -1.64 9.83 -5.66
C GLU A 97 -0.40 9.83 -6.56
N GLN A 98 0.67 10.50 -6.15
CA GLN A 98 1.95 10.48 -6.90
C GLN A 98 2.57 9.08 -6.92
N VAL A 99 2.45 8.33 -5.82
CA VAL A 99 2.89 6.93 -5.76
C VAL A 99 2.09 6.06 -6.73
N LEU A 100 0.77 6.21 -6.76
CA LEU A 100 -0.09 5.43 -7.67
C LEU A 100 0.13 5.83 -9.13
N ALA A 101 0.36 7.11 -9.43
CA ALA A 101 0.71 7.58 -10.77
C ALA A 101 2.03 6.95 -11.26
N HIS A 102 3.05 6.83 -10.38
CA HIS A 102 4.27 6.10 -10.71
C HIS A 102 3.99 4.63 -11.07
N TYR A 103 3.21 3.93 -10.26
CA TYR A 103 2.86 2.54 -10.57
C TYR A 103 1.98 2.42 -11.81
N ALA A 104 1.13 3.41 -12.09
CA ALA A 104 0.26 3.39 -13.27
C ALA A 104 1.04 3.49 -14.58
N THR A 105 2.03 4.42 -14.67
CA THR A 105 2.68 4.78 -15.93
C THR A 105 4.18 5.10 -15.83
N GLY A 106 4.78 5.08 -14.64
CA GLY A 106 6.12 5.61 -14.38
C GLY A 106 7.21 4.56 -14.16
N ILE A 107 6.91 3.26 -14.17
CA ILE A 107 7.87 2.20 -13.84
C ILE A 107 8.98 2.14 -14.88
N GLN A 108 10.23 2.30 -14.43
CA GLN A 108 11.42 2.34 -15.26
C GLN A 108 12.08 0.96 -15.39
N ALA A 109 12.85 0.78 -16.47
CA ALA A 109 13.66 -0.40 -16.67
C ALA A 109 14.92 -0.37 -15.80
N GLY A 110 15.27 -1.51 -15.19
CA GLY A 110 16.50 -1.64 -14.42
C GLY A 110 16.71 -3.08 -13.94
N PRO A 111 17.97 -3.50 -13.69
CA PRO A 111 18.27 -4.87 -13.26
C PRO A 111 17.72 -5.20 -11.86
N ALA A 112 17.48 -4.19 -11.00
CA ALA A 112 16.91 -4.38 -9.69
C ALA A 112 15.37 -4.40 -9.68
N ARG A 113 14.72 -4.00 -10.78
CA ARG A 113 13.25 -3.94 -10.88
C ARG A 113 12.61 -5.33 -10.66
N ASP A 114 11.50 -5.35 -9.96
CA ASP A 114 10.70 -6.57 -9.79
C ASP A 114 10.06 -6.99 -11.12
N ASN A 115 10.21 -8.27 -11.48
CA ASN A 115 9.71 -8.80 -12.76
C ASN A 115 8.18 -8.78 -12.87
N ARG A 116 7.46 -8.67 -11.76
CA ARG A 116 6.00 -8.54 -11.71
C ARG A 116 5.53 -7.13 -12.10
N LEU A 117 6.44 -6.17 -12.13
CA LEU A 117 6.16 -4.79 -12.50
C LEU A 117 6.61 -4.54 -13.95
N PRO A 118 5.70 -4.38 -14.93
CA PRO A 118 6.08 -4.11 -16.31
C PRO A 118 6.70 -2.71 -16.44
N VAL A 119 7.68 -2.56 -17.33
CA VAL A 119 8.19 -1.23 -17.71
C VAL A 119 7.06 -0.40 -18.30
N GLY A 120 6.98 0.85 -17.92
CA GLY A 120 5.90 1.76 -18.32
C GLY A 120 4.69 1.74 -17.41
N GLY A 121 4.60 0.78 -16.48
CA GLY A 121 3.54 0.75 -15.47
C GLY A 121 2.51 -0.36 -15.65
N ILE A 122 1.70 -0.59 -14.61
CA ILE A 122 0.69 -1.66 -14.56
C ILE A 122 -0.66 -1.23 -15.13
N GLY A 123 -0.79 0.00 -15.62
CA GLY A 123 -2.03 0.54 -16.19
C GLY A 123 -3.17 0.64 -15.16
N MET A 124 -3.47 1.85 -14.73
CA MET A 124 -4.60 2.15 -13.84
C MET A 124 -5.31 3.39 -14.34
N SER A 125 -6.64 3.35 -14.41
CA SER A 125 -7.44 4.55 -14.60
C SER A 125 -7.36 5.46 -13.37
N ASP A 126 -7.72 6.73 -13.53
CA ASP A 126 -7.77 7.69 -12.41
C ASP A 126 -8.72 7.22 -11.29
N GLN A 127 -9.84 6.57 -11.67
CA GLN A 127 -10.79 6.01 -10.70
C GLN A 127 -10.17 4.85 -9.92
N GLU A 128 -9.45 3.95 -10.56
CA GLU A 128 -8.77 2.83 -9.88
C GLU A 128 -7.69 3.33 -8.93
N GLN A 129 -6.93 4.36 -9.34
CA GLN A 129 -5.94 5.01 -8.46
C GLN A 129 -6.63 5.62 -7.24
N ALA A 130 -7.70 6.39 -7.43
CA ALA A 130 -8.47 6.99 -6.35
C ALA A 130 -9.06 5.93 -5.38
N ASP A 131 -9.60 4.85 -5.91
CA ASP A 131 -10.13 3.76 -5.10
C ASP A 131 -9.04 3.08 -4.26
N ILE A 132 -7.84 2.84 -4.84
CA ILE A 132 -6.70 2.28 -4.10
C ILE A 132 -6.22 3.26 -3.02
N VAL A 133 -6.15 4.56 -3.29
CA VAL A 133 -5.81 5.57 -2.28
C VAL A 133 -6.82 5.54 -1.14
N ALA A 134 -8.13 5.50 -1.44
CA ALA A 134 -9.17 5.39 -0.42
C ALA A 134 -8.98 4.14 0.47
N PHE A 135 -8.66 3.00 -0.13
CA PHE A 135 -8.33 1.79 0.62
C PHE A 135 -7.09 1.97 1.50
N LEU A 136 -5.99 2.52 0.96
CA LEU A 136 -4.74 2.74 1.73
C LEU A 136 -4.96 3.65 2.94
N GLN A 137 -5.84 4.64 2.84
CA GLN A 137 -6.22 5.50 3.96
C GLN A 137 -6.87 4.72 5.10
N THR A 138 -7.57 3.63 4.82
CA THR A 138 -8.18 2.76 5.87
C THR A 138 -7.15 2.03 6.71
N LEU A 139 -5.90 1.91 6.24
CA LEU A 139 -4.80 1.28 6.99
C LEU A 139 -4.22 2.18 8.09
N THR A 140 -4.85 3.32 8.35
CA THR A 140 -4.41 4.31 9.33
C THR A 140 -5.01 4.03 10.70
N ASP A 141 -4.14 3.98 11.71
CA ASP A 141 -4.52 3.93 13.11
C ASP A 141 -4.12 5.25 13.80
N THR A 142 -5.12 6.10 14.01
CA THR A 142 -4.92 7.41 14.63
C THR A 142 -4.70 7.32 16.14
N THR A 143 -4.97 6.17 16.77
CA THR A 143 -4.81 6.02 18.23
C THR A 143 -3.35 5.97 18.66
N LEU A 144 -2.44 5.59 17.77
CA LEU A 144 -1.00 5.55 18.07
C LEU A 144 -0.44 6.91 18.51
N ASN A 145 -0.94 8.00 17.94
CA ASN A 145 -0.47 9.35 18.25
C ASN A 145 -0.97 9.86 19.62
N THR A 146 -1.98 9.24 20.18
CA THR A 146 -2.60 9.62 21.46
C THR A 146 -2.38 8.59 22.57
N ASP A 147 -1.82 7.43 22.24
CA ASP A 147 -1.57 6.36 23.20
C ASP A 147 -0.35 6.71 24.05
N THR A 148 -0.59 6.88 25.34
CA THR A 148 0.45 7.24 26.32
C THR A 148 1.59 6.23 26.43
N ARG A 149 1.38 4.99 26.01
CA ARG A 149 2.44 3.96 25.95
C ARG A 149 3.55 4.29 24.96
N PHE A 150 3.23 5.13 23.95
CA PHE A 150 4.17 5.58 22.93
C PHE A 150 4.51 7.08 23.05
N ALA A 151 4.05 7.72 24.14
CA ALA A 151 4.38 9.10 24.41
C ALA A 151 5.89 9.27 24.72
N ASN A 152 6.38 10.49 24.57
CA ASN A 152 7.77 10.81 24.90
C ASN A 152 8.04 10.49 26.39
N PRO A 153 8.92 9.52 26.69
CA PRO A 153 9.20 9.12 28.08
C PRO A 153 9.94 10.19 28.89
N PHE A 154 10.46 11.23 28.23
CA PHE A 154 11.25 12.30 28.86
C PHE A 154 10.40 13.53 29.23
N ILE A 155 9.13 13.57 28.85
CA ILE A 155 8.20 14.61 29.29
C ILE A 155 7.45 14.09 30.53
N LYS A 156 7.77 14.63 31.70
CA LYS A 156 7.03 14.40 32.95
C LYS A 156 6.01 15.51 33.16
#